data_d98740763561dd675eade1e9fab7c9ee
#
_entry.id   d98740763561dd675eade1e9fab7c9ee
#
_cell.length_a   1.000
_cell.length_b   1.000
_cell.length_c   1.000
_cell.angle_alpha   90.00
_cell.angle_beta   90.00
_cell.angle_gamma   90.00
#
_symmetry.space_group_name_H-M   'P 1'
#
loop_
_entity.id
_entity.type
_entity.pdbx_description
1 polymer ?
#
loop_
_entity_poly.entity_id
_entity_poly.type
_entity_poly.pdbx_seq_one_letter_code
_entity_poly.pdbx_strand_id
1 'polypeptide(L)'
;VAEVARRLGAEALEPWSGHPWLQDGPAVVYDTVGSPETVETALRLVATGGSIVVSGVEPPGRFEWTPLYFKEVDVVGSNAFGVEVLRGVRKHAFEHYFDLVREGLDLTPMITHRFPLERWGDAIVAIANRPRTGAVKVLLEVSRQGV
;
A
#
# COMPACT_ATOMS: atom_id res chain seq x y z
N VAL A 1 12.02 -2.32 -2.02
CA VAL A 1 10.70 -2.22 -1.33
C VAL A 1 10.73 -2.97 -0.01
N ALA A 2 11.12 -4.26 0.03
CA ALA A 2 11.17 -5.07 1.27
C ALA A 2 12.04 -4.45 2.37
N GLU A 3 13.18 -3.86 2.03
CA GLU A 3 14.04 -3.16 2.98
C GLU A 3 13.35 -1.93 3.60
N VAL A 4 12.64 -1.15 2.80
CA VAL A 4 11.87 0.01 3.29
C VAL A 4 10.75 -0.46 4.22
N ALA A 5 10.04 -1.53 3.86
CA ALA A 5 9.00 -2.13 4.69
C ALA A 5 9.54 -2.57 6.06
N ARG A 6 10.70 -3.25 6.10
CA ARG A 6 11.34 -3.64 7.36
C ARG A 6 11.73 -2.44 8.22
N ARG A 7 12.25 -1.38 7.63
CA ARG A 7 12.60 -0.13 8.34
C ARG A 7 11.38 0.58 8.94
N LEU A 8 10.20 0.34 8.37
CA LEU A 8 8.92 0.81 8.88
C LEU A 8 8.26 -0.18 9.86
N GLY A 9 8.96 -1.24 10.24
CA GLY A 9 8.49 -2.23 11.21
C GLY A 9 7.61 -3.34 10.63
N ALA A 10 7.51 -3.45 9.31
CA ALA A 10 6.79 -4.55 8.67
C ALA A 10 7.66 -5.81 8.59
N GLU A 11 7.08 -6.96 8.85
CA GLU A 11 7.67 -8.23 8.50
C GLU A 11 7.47 -8.47 7.01
N ALA A 12 8.58 -8.56 6.26
CA ALA A 12 8.51 -8.91 4.86
C ALA A 12 8.34 -10.43 4.74
N LEU A 13 7.19 -10.86 4.26
CA LEU A 13 6.98 -12.25 3.89
C LEU A 13 7.71 -12.54 2.58
N GLU A 14 8.33 -13.72 2.51
CA GLU A 14 8.85 -14.23 1.25
C GLU A 14 7.70 -14.39 0.24
N PRO A 15 7.95 -14.12 -1.06
CA PRO A 15 6.96 -14.37 -2.08
C PRO A 15 6.54 -15.85 -2.05
N TRP A 16 5.25 -16.09 -1.89
CA TRP A 16 4.73 -17.45 -1.89
C TRP A 16 4.79 -18.02 -3.29
N SER A 17 5.42 -19.18 -3.39
CA SER A 17 5.32 -20.01 -4.61
C SER A 17 4.09 -20.89 -4.47
N GLY A 18 3.14 -20.76 -5.38
CA GLY A 18 1.91 -21.57 -5.40
C GLY A 18 0.66 -20.78 -5.02
N HIS A 19 -0.41 -21.50 -4.75
CA HIS A 19 -1.72 -20.95 -4.39
C HIS A 19 -2.05 -21.32 -2.94
N PRO A 20 -1.55 -20.59 -1.93
CA PRO A 20 -1.82 -20.92 -0.53
C PRO A 20 -3.32 -20.79 -0.24
N TRP A 21 -3.82 -21.66 0.61
CA TRP A 21 -5.15 -21.54 1.18
C TRP A 21 -5.00 -21.57 2.70
N LEU A 22 -5.16 -20.41 3.32
CA LEU A 22 -5.11 -20.31 4.78
C LEU A 22 -6.53 -20.19 5.33
N GLN A 23 -6.85 -21.00 6.34
CA GLN A 23 -8.09 -20.84 7.12
C GLN A 23 -7.90 -19.83 8.24
N ASP A 24 -6.76 -19.89 8.91
CA ASP A 24 -6.38 -19.05 10.05
C ASP A 24 -5.38 -17.95 9.62
N GLY A 25 -5.70 -17.25 8.54
CA GLY A 25 -4.91 -16.14 8.03
C GLY A 25 -5.11 -14.85 8.84
N PRO A 26 -4.60 -13.71 8.36
CA PRO A 26 -4.85 -12.42 8.99
C PRO A 26 -6.35 -12.04 8.91
N ALA A 27 -6.86 -11.40 9.96
CA ALA A 27 -8.25 -10.95 10.00
C ALA A 27 -8.55 -9.87 8.95
N VAL A 28 -7.54 -9.07 8.58
CA VAL A 28 -7.65 -8.03 7.56
C VAL A 28 -6.48 -8.07 6.59
N VAL A 29 -6.77 -8.00 5.31
CA VAL A 29 -5.77 -7.87 4.23
C VAL A 29 -6.01 -6.56 3.49
N TYR A 30 -4.95 -5.77 3.27
CA TYR A 30 -4.98 -4.56 2.46
C TYR A 30 -4.39 -4.84 1.09
N ASP A 31 -5.21 -4.79 0.05
CA ASP A 31 -4.76 -4.85 -1.34
C ASP A 31 -4.61 -3.44 -1.91
N THR A 32 -3.37 -3.04 -2.11
CA THR A 32 -3.00 -1.70 -2.62
C THR A 32 -2.73 -1.69 -4.13
N VAL A 33 -2.92 -2.81 -4.80
CA VAL A 33 -2.72 -2.98 -6.25
C VAL A 33 -4.05 -3.14 -6.97
N GLY A 34 -4.89 -4.07 -6.52
CA GLY A 34 -6.22 -4.34 -7.09
C GLY A 34 -6.18 -5.08 -8.42
N SER A 35 -5.11 -5.83 -8.70
CA SER A 35 -5.06 -6.73 -9.86
C SER A 35 -5.80 -8.04 -9.56
N PRO A 36 -6.24 -8.79 -10.59
CA PRO A 36 -6.82 -10.12 -10.39
C PRO A 36 -5.95 -11.03 -9.51
N GLU A 37 -4.64 -11.02 -9.72
CA GLU A 37 -3.69 -11.87 -8.99
C GLU A 37 -3.57 -11.46 -7.52
N THR A 38 -3.58 -10.16 -7.22
CA THR A 38 -3.50 -9.68 -5.83
C THR A 38 -4.80 -9.90 -5.09
N VAL A 39 -5.94 -9.73 -5.75
CA VAL A 39 -7.28 -10.03 -5.19
C VAL A 39 -7.39 -11.52 -4.87
N GLU A 40 -7.01 -12.40 -5.80
CA GLU A 40 -7.01 -13.86 -5.55
C GLU A 40 -6.07 -14.23 -4.39
N THR A 41 -4.90 -13.64 -4.35
CA THR A 41 -3.94 -13.86 -3.27
C THR A 41 -4.53 -13.40 -1.93
N ALA A 42 -5.13 -12.22 -1.87
CA ALA A 42 -5.78 -11.70 -0.67
C ALA A 42 -6.90 -12.62 -0.17
N LEU A 43 -7.77 -13.10 -1.10
CA LEU A 43 -8.86 -14.02 -0.78
C LEU A 43 -8.35 -15.37 -0.21
N ARG A 44 -7.21 -15.84 -0.68
CA ARG A 44 -6.59 -17.08 -0.19
C ARG A 44 -5.92 -16.92 1.15
N LEU A 45 -5.36 -15.74 1.43
CA LEU A 45 -4.61 -15.44 2.66
C LEU A 45 -5.51 -15.02 3.83
N VAL A 46 -6.57 -14.26 3.59
CA VAL A 46 -7.44 -13.75 4.64
C VAL A 46 -8.09 -14.90 5.45
N ALA A 47 -8.28 -14.70 6.75
CA ALA A 47 -8.99 -15.66 7.59
C ALA A 47 -10.45 -15.83 7.15
N THR A 48 -11.06 -16.96 7.50
CA THR A 48 -12.51 -17.15 7.40
C THR A 48 -13.25 -16.08 8.20
N GLY A 49 -14.25 -15.44 7.60
CA GLY A 49 -14.96 -14.30 8.19
C GLY A 49 -14.13 -13.00 8.28
N GLY A 50 -12.98 -12.96 7.61
CA GLY A 50 -12.12 -11.79 7.58
C GLY A 50 -12.52 -10.76 6.53
N SER A 51 -11.74 -9.69 6.42
CA SER A 51 -12.03 -8.57 5.51
C SER A 51 -10.85 -8.26 4.60
N ILE A 52 -11.15 -7.90 3.35
CA ILE A 52 -10.17 -7.38 2.40
C ILE A 52 -10.52 -5.94 2.10
N VAL A 53 -9.56 -5.04 2.29
CA VAL A 53 -9.66 -3.63 1.93
C VAL A 53 -8.91 -3.39 0.63
N VAL A 54 -9.64 -3.10 -0.44
CA VAL A 54 -9.08 -2.83 -1.77
C VAL A 54 -8.92 -1.32 -1.94
N SER A 55 -7.68 -0.85 -2.02
CA SER A 55 -7.33 0.56 -2.22
C SER A 55 -6.60 0.82 -3.55
N GLY A 56 -6.18 -0.24 -4.24
CA GLY A 56 -5.64 -0.16 -5.59
C GLY A 56 -6.69 -0.54 -6.63
N VAL A 57 -6.56 -0.03 -7.85
CA VAL A 57 -7.45 -0.35 -8.96
C VAL A 57 -6.63 -0.56 -10.23
N GLU A 58 -6.80 -1.73 -10.83
CA GLU A 58 -6.36 -2.03 -12.19
C GLU A 58 -7.58 -2.27 -13.11
N PRO A 59 -7.39 -2.34 -14.43
CA PRO A 59 -8.48 -2.70 -15.33
C PRO A 59 -9.12 -4.02 -14.92
N PRO A 60 -10.47 -4.14 -14.97
CA PRO A 60 -11.17 -5.30 -14.48
C PRO A 60 -10.76 -6.56 -15.25
N GLY A 61 -10.53 -7.64 -14.52
CA GLY A 61 -10.22 -8.96 -15.04
C GLY A 61 -11.06 -10.03 -14.35
N ARG A 62 -10.88 -11.28 -14.77
CA ARG A 62 -11.46 -12.42 -14.09
C ARG A 62 -10.57 -12.83 -12.93
N PHE A 63 -11.18 -13.22 -11.83
CA PHE A 63 -10.49 -13.80 -10.67
C PHE A 63 -11.34 -14.91 -10.05
N GLU A 64 -10.71 -15.75 -9.24
CA GLU A 64 -11.32 -16.88 -8.57
C GLU A 64 -12.18 -16.45 -7.38
N TRP A 65 -13.50 -16.57 -7.48
CA TRP A 65 -14.47 -16.19 -6.45
C TRP A 65 -14.65 -17.23 -5.33
N THR A 66 -14.26 -18.47 -5.58
CA THR A 66 -14.53 -19.59 -4.67
C THR A 66 -14.07 -19.32 -3.24
N PRO A 67 -12.87 -18.77 -2.99
CA PRO A 67 -12.43 -18.47 -1.61
C PRO A 67 -13.30 -17.43 -0.92
N LEU A 68 -13.80 -16.41 -1.64
CA LEU A 68 -14.70 -15.40 -1.07
C LEU A 68 -15.95 -16.04 -0.50
N TYR A 69 -16.58 -16.95 -1.28
CA TYR A 69 -17.79 -17.64 -0.88
C TYR A 69 -17.55 -18.58 0.30
N PHE A 70 -16.56 -19.48 0.20
CA PHE A 70 -16.33 -20.49 1.24
C PHE A 70 -15.75 -19.94 2.55
N LYS A 71 -15.09 -18.80 2.50
CA LYS A 71 -14.54 -18.13 3.68
C LYS A 71 -15.43 -17.02 4.24
N GLU A 72 -16.56 -16.73 3.60
CA GLU A 72 -17.49 -15.67 4.02
C GLU A 72 -16.77 -14.33 4.21
N VAL A 73 -15.97 -13.92 3.20
CA VAL A 73 -15.07 -12.75 3.27
C VAL A 73 -15.83 -11.47 2.91
N ASP A 74 -15.63 -10.44 3.72
CA ASP A 74 -16.03 -9.07 3.38
C ASP A 74 -14.99 -8.43 2.45
N VAL A 75 -15.45 -7.86 1.32
CA VAL A 75 -14.58 -7.07 0.43
C VAL A 75 -15.06 -5.63 0.40
N VAL A 76 -14.20 -4.71 0.84
CA VAL A 76 -14.51 -3.29 1.00
C VAL A 76 -13.60 -2.45 0.12
N GLY A 77 -14.19 -1.61 -0.73
CA GLY A 77 -13.42 -0.60 -1.48
C GLY A 77 -13.05 0.59 -0.59
N SER A 78 -11.81 1.03 -0.70
CA SER A 78 -11.33 2.25 -0.04
C SER A 78 -10.71 3.17 -1.09
N ASN A 79 -11.37 4.30 -1.35
CA ASN A 79 -10.92 5.25 -2.36
C ASN A 79 -10.43 6.54 -1.72
N ALA A 80 -9.17 6.85 -1.98
CA ALA A 80 -8.53 8.10 -1.62
C ALA A 80 -8.62 8.45 -0.11
N PHE A 81 -8.83 9.71 0.17
CA PHE A 81 -8.84 10.29 1.51
C PHE A 81 -10.17 10.99 1.75
N GLY A 82 -10.74 10.76 2.88
CA GLY A 82 -12.03 11.33 3.28
C GLY A 82 -12.02 11.76 4.74
N VAL A 83 -13.20 11.75 5.34
CA VAL A 83 -13.37 11.95 6.78
C VAL A 83 -13.42 10.59 7.43
N GLU A 84 -12.43 10.31 8.26
CA GLU A 84 -12.21 9.03 8.90
C GLU A 84 -12.37 9.12 10.42
N VAL A 85 -12.58 7.98 11.05
CA VAL A 85 -12.61 7.87 12.52
C VAL A 85 -11.41 7.09 12.99
N LEU A 86 -10.46 7.76 13.63
CA LEU A 86 -9.31 7.13 14.25
C LEU A 86 -9.35 7.37 15.77
N ARG A 87 -9.26 6.29 16.56
CA ARG A 87 -9.29 6.34 18.02
C ARG A 87 -10.51 7.11 18.56
N GLY A 88 -11.67 6.96 17.90
CA GLY A 88 -12.91 7.64 18.25
C GLY A 88 -13.01 9.12 17.81
N VAL A 89 -11.99 9.67 17.20
CA VAL A 89 -11.98 11.06 16.72
C VAL A 89 -12.26 11.09 15.22
N ARG A 90 -13.26 11.89 14.83
CA ARG A 90 -13.66 12.05 13.42
C ARG A 90 -13.00 13.30 12.83
N LYS A 91 -12.07 13.09 11.88
CA LYS A 91 -11.32 14.15 11.18
C LYS A 91 -11.08 13.76 9.72
N HIS A 92 -10.65 14.73 8.93
CA HIS A 92 -10.12 14.44 7.60
C HIS A 92 -8.85 13.58 7.69
N ALA A 93 -8.66 12.64 6.77
CA ALA A 93 -7.51 11.71 6.78
C ALA A 93 -6.15 12.42 6.87
N PHE A 94 -5.99 13.58 6.20
CA PHE A 94 -4.77 14.39 6.32
C PHE A 94 -4.52 14.96 7.72
N GLU A 95 -5.58 15.32 8.46
CA GLU A 95 -5.42 15.80 9.85
C GLU A 95 -4.95 14.67 10.75
N HIS A 96 -5.54 13.47 10.60
CA HIS A 96 -5.06 12.27 11.29
C HIS A 96 -3.60 11.95 10.93
N TYR A 97 -3.23 12.06 9.66
CA TYR A 97 -1.85 11.87 9.23
C TYR A 97 -0.89 12.84 9.91
N PHE A 98 -1.23 14.13 9.96
CA PHE A 98 -0.39 15.12 10.62
C PHE A 98 -0.31 14.91 12.14
N ASP A 99 -1.38 14.44 12.77
CA ASP A 99 -1.37 14.08 14.18
C ASP A 99 -0.41 12.89 14.42
N LEU A 100 -0.49 11.84 13.60
CA LEU A 100 0.41 10.70 13.67
C LEU A 100 1.89 11.10 13.48
N VAL A 101 2.18 12.02 12.55
CA VAL A 101 3.54 12.55 12.37
C VAL A 101 4.01 13.30 13.60
N ARG A 102 3.16 14.10 14.24
CA ARG A 102 3.49 14.78 15.51
C ARG A 102 3.70 13.80 16.66
N GLU A 103 3.01 12.65 16.63
CA GLU A 103 3.17 11.55 17.59
C GLU A 103 4.42 10.69 17.32
N GLY A 104 5.17 10.98 16.26
CA GLY A 104 6.43 10.30 15.96
C GLY A 104 6.40 9.33 14.78
N LEU A 105 5.32 9.31 13.99
CA LEU A 105 5.32 8.55 12.73
C LEU A 105 6.37 9.12 11.78
N ASP A 106 7.43 8.36 11.51
CA ASP A 106 8.48 8.74 10.56
C ASP A 106 8.33 7.95 9.25
N LEU A 107 7.94 8.63 8.18
CA LEU A 107 7.86 8.08 6.82
C LEU A 107 9.07 8.44 5.94
N THR A 108 10.08 9.10 6.49
CA THR A 108 11.29 9.46 5.72
C THR A 108 12.01 8.25 5.09
N PRO A 109 11.99 7.03 5.69
CA PRO A 109 12.54 5.84 5.02
C PRO A 109 11.88 5.48 3.69
N MET A 110 10.66 5.95 3.43
CA MET A 110 10.00 5.76 2.13
C MET A 110 10.63 6.61 1.03
N ILE A 111 11.26 7.74 1.37
CA ILE A 111 11.88 8.66 0.40
C ILE A 111 13.22 8.07 -0.03
N THR A 112 13.21 7.39 -1.16
CA THR A 112 14.41 6.68 -1.66
C THR A 112 15.23 7.49 -2.62
N HIS A 113 14.61 8.46 -3.31
CA HIS A 113 15.28 9.25 -4.33
C HIS A 113 14.86 10.73 -4.23
N ARG A 114 15.82 11.62 -4.48
CA ARG A 114 15.60 13.06 -4.58
C ARG A 114 16.28 13.58 -5.81
N PHE A 115 15.58 14.39 -6.59
CA PHE A 115 16.11 15.03 -7.78
C PHE A 115 15.77 16.53 -7.75
N PRO A 116 16.66 17.40 -8.19
CA PRO A 116 16.30 18.78 -8.45
C PRO A 116 15.22 18.84 -9.55
N LEU A 117 14.39 19.89 -9.52
CA LEU A 117 13.25 19.99 -10.44
C LEU A 117 13.69 19.92 -11.91
N GLU A 118 14.84 20.46 -12.24
CA GLU A 118 15.40 20.47 -13.60
C GLU A 118 15.69 19.05 -14.11
N ARG A 119 15.85 18.10 -13.21
CA ARG A 119 16.09 16.68 -13.51
C ARG A 119 14.83 15.81 -13.37
N TRP A 120 13.64 16.39 -13.54
CA TRP A 120 12.38 15.66 -13.45
C TRP A 120 12.31 14.41 -14.34
N GLY A 121 12.97 14.45 -15.53
CA GLY A 121 13.06 13.30 -16.44
C GLY A 121 13.75 12.10 -15.80
N ASP A 122 14.84 12.33 -15.06
CA ASP A 122 15.54 11.25 -14.35
C ASP A 122 14.68 10.66 -13.24
N ALA A 123 13.87 11.50 -12.58
CA ALA A 123 12.90 11.05 -11.58
C ALA A 123 11.86 10.10 -12.18
N ILE A 124 11.33 10.43 -13.37
CA ILE A 124 10.40 9.56 -14.11
C ILE A 124 11.08 8.23 -14.48
N VAL A 125 12.32 8.29 -15.00
CA VAL A 125 13.09 7.09 -15.34
C VAL A 125 13.31 6.22 -14.10
N ALA A 126 13.62 6.81 -12.95
CA ALA A 126 13.80 6.08 -11.69
C ALA A 126 12.52 5.32 -11.30
N ILE A 127 11.35 5.97 -11.39
CA ILE A 127 10.05 5.36 -11.09
C ILE A 127 9.73 4.24 -12.09
N ALA A 128 9.91 4.48 -13.39
CA ALA A 128 9.60 3.51 -14.43
C ALA A 128 10.46 2.24 -14.32
N ASN A 129 11.66 2.36 -13.76
CA ASN A 129 12.60 1.25 -13.59
C ASN A 129 12.71 0.77 -12.13
N ARG A 130 11.64 0.83 -11.36
CA ARG A 130 11.61 0.43 -9.93
C ARG A 130 12.34 -0.87 -9.60
N PRO A 131 12.20 -1.96 -10.39
CA PRO A 131 12.91 -3.21 -10.09
C PRO A 131 14.43 -3.07 -10.05
N ARG A 132 14.99 -2.13 -10.84
CA ARG A 132 16.43 -1.88 -10.93
C ARG A 132 16.91 -0.78 -9.98
N THR A 133 16.11 0.25 -9.79
CA THR A 133 16.46 1.44 -9.00
C THR A 133 16.09 1.31 -7.53
N GLY A 134 15.14 0.44 -7.17
CA GLY A 134 14.58 0.35 -5.84
C GLY A 134 13.72 1.56 -5.46
N ALA A 135 13.27 2.37 -6.43
CA ALA A 135 12.50 3.57 -6.16
C ALA A 135 11.16 3.24 -5.50
N VAL A 136 10.91 3.81 -4.31
CA VAL A 136 9.64 3.73 -3.58
C VAL A 136 8.95 5.09 -3.65
N LYS A 137 9.52 6.11 -3.05
CA LYS A 137 9.05 7.49 -3.13
C LYS A 137 10.15 8.37 -3.72
N VAL A 138 9.82 9.06 -4.78
CA VAL A 138 10.72 9.99 -5.47
C VAL A 138 10.23 11.42 -5.25
N LEU A 139 11.10 12.30 -4.78
CA LEU A 139 10.80 13.71 -4.58
C LEU A 139 11.53 14.57 -5.61
N LEU A 140 10.86 15.60 -6.09
CA LEU A 140 11.46 16.72 -6.82
C LEU A 140 11.69 17.86 -5.83
N GLU A 141 12.92 18.31 -5.76
CA GLU A 141 13.32 19.43 -4.91
C GLU A 141 13.25 20.72 -5.72
N VAL A 142 12.37 21.61 -5.28
CA VAL A 142 12.28 22.95 -5.84
C VAL A 142 13.24 23.83 -5.05
N SER A 143 14.34 24.26 -5.68
CA SER A 143 15.23 25.26 -5.07
C SER A 143 14.42 26.54 -4.85
N ARG A 144 14.31 27.01 -3.61
CA ARG A 144 13.88 28.38 -3.35
C ARG A 144 14.97 29.29 -3.91
N GLN A 145 14.80 29.78 -5.15
CA GLN A 145 15.56 30.95 -5.55
C GLN A 145 15.15 32.05 -4.57
N GLY A 146 16.15 32.56 -3.84
CA GLY A 146 15.92 33.58 -2.83
C GLY A 146 15.21 34.79 -3.45
N VAL A 147 14.18 35.25 -2.75
CA VAL A 147 13.63 36.60 -2.87
C VAL A 147 14.53 37.53 -2.12
#